data_826bd83ec309a29a5ab6d74dac7ee56e
#
_entry.id   826bd83ec309a29a5ab6d74dac7ee56e
#
_cell.length_a   1.000
_cell.length_b   1.000
_cell.length_c   1.000
_cell.angle_alpha   90.00
_cell.angle_beta   90.00
_cell.angle_gamma   90.00
#
_symmetry.space_group_name_H-M   'P 1'
#
loop_
_entity.id
_entity.type
_entity.pdbx_description
1 polymer ?
#
loop_
_entity_poly.entity_id
_entity_poly.type
_entity_poly.pdbx_seq_one_letter_code
_entity_poly.pdbx_strand_id
1 'polypeptide(L)'
;MGNYGVTAGRMVPHNMVTTQFELDGFRVVRTLGVVRGIVVRSRSIFGTIGAGLQTLVGGNITLLTNLCEKTRAEAFDLMLQHAAEIGGNAVVGARYDATEVMQGVTEVLAYGTAVFVETAKPVYESRSQVLGLRSPFLSFGSSDR
;
A
#
# COMPACT_ATOMS: atom_id res chain seq x y z
N MET A 1 13.38 22.82 3.38
CA MET A 1 12.66 22.09 4.43
C MET A 1 11.22 21.89 3.96
N GLY A 2 10.91 20.71 3.48
CA GLY A 2 9.56 20.39 2.99
C GLY A 2 8.60 20.28 4.16
N ASN A 3 7.54 21.05 4.12
CA ASN A 3 6.45 21.02 5.09
C ASN A 3 5.64 19.75 4.82
N TYR A 4 5.88 18.69 5.58
CA TYR A 4 5.05 17.47 5.55
C TYR A 4 3.76 17.71 6.37
N GLY A 5 3.00 18.71 5.96
CA GLY A 5 1.65 18.93 6.46
C GLY A 5 0.76 17.81 5.92
N VAL A 6 0.22 17.00 6.82
CA VAL A 6 -0.84 16.02 6.53
C VAL A 6 -2.07 16.79 6.06
N THR A 7 -2.12 17.12 4.79
CA THR A 7 -3.39 17.43 4.12
C THR A 7 -4.10 16.09 3.92
N ALA A 8 -5.39 16.01 4.26
CA ALA A 8 -6.25 14.89 3.91
C ALA A 8 -6.34 14.80 2.37
N GLY A 9 -5.22 14.42 1.76
CA GLY A 9 -4.98 14.30 0.36
C GLY A 9 -5.40 12.93 -0.15
N ARG A 10 -5.66 12.87 -1.42
CA ARG A 10 -5.90 11.64 -2.16
C ARG A 10 -4.77 10.65 -1.87
N MET A 11 -5.09 9.43 -1.44
CA MET A 11 -4.13 8.35 -1.24
C MET A 11 -4.47 7.17 -2.15
N VAL A 12 -3.48 6.36 -2.45
CA VAL A 12 -3.68 5.08 -3.16
C VAL A 12 -4.51 4.16 -2.24
N PRO A 13 -5.56 3.51 -2.75
CA PRO A 13 -6.34 2.56 -1.96
C PRO A 13 -5.48 1.39 -1.45
N HIS A 14 -5.73 0.92 -0.22
CA HIS A 14 -4.96 -0.17 0.41
C HIS A 14 -4.98 -1.48 -0.40
N ASN A 15 -6.08 -1.77 -1.11
CA ASN A 15 -6.20 -2.94 -1.98
C ASN A 15 -5.41 -2.83 -3.30
N MET A 16 -4.82 -1.67 -3.58
CA MET A 16 -3.94 -1.43 -4.73
C MET A 16 -2.45 -1.47 -4.33
N VAL A 17 -2.14 -2.14 -3.23
CA VAL A 17 -0.77 -2.32 -2.73
C VAL A 17 -0.45 -3.80 -2.63
N THR A 18 0.74 -4.18 -3.06
CA THR A 18 1.22 -5.56 -2.98
C THR A 18 2.70 -5.61 -2.62
N THR A 19 3.11 -6.68 -1.95
CA THR A 19 4.51 -7.00 -1.71
C THR A 19 5.18 -7.67 -2.92
N GLN A 20 4.39 -8.10 -3.90
CA GLN A 20 4.85 -8.63 -5.18
C GLN A 20 5.22 -7.47 -6.13
N PHE A 21 5.86 -7.79 -7.26
CA PHE A 21 6.18 -6.80 -8.30
C PHE A 21 5.09 -6.65 -9.36
N GLU A 22 4.04 -7.45 -9.25
CA GLU A 22 2.86 -7.45 -10.12
C GLU A 22 1.60 -7.35 -9.27
N LEU A 23 0.54 -6.81 -9.84
CA LEU A 23 -0.78 -6.73 -9.23
C LEU A 23 -1.76 -7.54 -10.08
N ASP A 24 -2.37 -8.57 -9.48
CA ASP A 24 -3.27 -9.48 -10.18
C ASP A 24 -4.46 -8.74 -10.83
N GLY A 25 -4.70 -9.05 -12.09
CA GLY A 25 -5.76 -8.42 -12.87
C GLY A 25 -5.43 -7.02 -13.40
N PHE A 26 -4.19 -6.53 -13.15
CA PHE A 26 -3.73 -5.23 -13.61
C PHE A 26 -2.44 -5.35 -14.42
N ARG A 27 -2.22 -4.38 -15.29
CA ARG A 27 -1.00 -4.22 -16.07
C ARG A 27 -0.35 -2.90 -15.70
N VAL A 28 0.93 -2.93 -15.38
CA VAL A 28 1.73 -1.71 -15.17
C VAL A 28 1.90 -1.00 -16.50
N VAL A 29 1.40 0.22 -16.58
CA VAL A 29 1.53 1.11 -17.75
C VAL A 29 2.75 2.00 -17.60
N ARG A 30 3.01 2.47 -16.38
CA ARG A 30 4.11 3.38 -16.10
C ARG A 30 4.62 3.19 -14.67
N THR A 31 5.94 3.11 -14.53
CA THR A 31 6.63 3.18 -13.25
C THR A 31 6.95 4.64 -12.94
N LEU A 32 6.61 5.08 -11.73
CA LEU A 32 6.74 6.48 -11.31
C LEU A 32 7.94 6.72 -10.40
N GLY A 33 8.38 5.69 -9.69
CA GLY A 33 9.56 5.76 -8.83
C GLY A 33 9.32 5.23 -7.43
N VAL A 34 10.35 5.28 -6.59
CA VAL A 34 10.30 4.82 -5.21
C VAL A 34 9.56 5.84 -4.35
N VAL A 35 8.62 5.37 -3.57
CA VAL A 35 7.85 6.14 -2.57
C VAL A 35 8.09 5.59 -1.18
N ARG A 36 7.93 6.45 -0.18
CA ARG A 36 8.15 6.08 1.21
C ARG A 36 7.26 6.88 2.15
N GLY A 37 7.00 6.30 3.32
CA GLY A 37 6.46 6.97 4.49
C GLY A 37 7.35 6.68 5.68
N ILE A 38 7.70 7.69 6.46
CA ILE A 38 8.60 7.59 7.60
C ILE A 38 7.89 8.11 8.84
N VAL A 39 7.93 7.31 9.90
CA VAL A 39 7.46 7.72 11.23
C VAL A 39 8.56 7.47 12.24
N VAL A 40 8.89 8.49 13.01
CA VAL A 40 9.89 8.40 14.08
C VAL A 40 9.18 8.45 15.43
N ARG A 41 9.51 7.52 16.30
CA ARG A 41 8.98 7.45 17.68
C ARG A 41 10.12 7.51 18.70
N SER A 42 9.97 8.38 19.67
CA SER A 42 10.92 8.48 20.79
C SER A 42 10.52 7.56 21.94
N ARG A 43 11.52 7.13 22.73
CA ARG A 43 11.34 6.32 23.94
C ARG A 43 10.39 6.97 24.97
N SER A 44 10.25 8.30 24.98
CA SER A 44 9.34 8.99 25.91
C SER A 44 7.88 8.60 25.68
N ILE A 45 7.47 8.28 24.45
CA ILE A 45 6.13 7.75 24.16
C ILE A 45 5.98 6.34 24.72
N PHE A 46 7.04 5.51 24.63
CA PHE A 46 7.11 4.21 25.27
C PHE A 46 7.24 4.31 26.81
N GLY A 47 7.91 5.36 27.32
CA GLY A 47 8.13 5.59 28.75
C GLY A 47 6.85 5.94 29.51
N THR A 48 5.95 6.71 28.92
CA THR A 48 4.62 6.99 29.48
C THR A 48 3.76 5.72 29.55
N ILE A 49 3.91 4.83 28.59
CA ILE A 49 3.29 3.50 28.56
C ILE A 49 4.02 2.57 29.55
N GLY A 50 5.37 2.64 29.64
CA GLY A 50 6.20 1.85 30.55
C GLY A 50 5.97 2.15 32.02
N ALA A 51 5.67 3.39 32.41
CA ALA A 51 5.29 3.76 33.78
C ALA A 51 3.96 3.11 34.20
N GLY A 52 3.02 2.92 33.26
CA GLY A 52 1.80 2.14 33.47
C GLY A 52 2.03 0.63 33.49
N LEU A 53 3.11 0.13 32.87
CA LEU A 53 3.46 -1.30 32.82
C LEU A 53 4.17 -1.80 34.10
N GLN A 54 4.80 -0.94 34.88
CA GLN A 54 5.43 -1.32 36.15
C GLN A 54 4.42 -1.77 37.22
N THR A 55 3.16 -1.44 37.08
CA THR A 55 2.06 -1.85 37.94
C THR A 55 1.37 -3.15 37.52
N LEU A 56 1.68 -3.68 36.31
CA LEU A 56 1.13 -4.91 35.80
C LEU A 56 2.23 -5.98 35.66
N VAL A 57 2.45 -6.70 36.75
CA VAL A 57 3.23 -7.95 36.75
C VAL A 57 2.46 -8.95 35.90
N GLY A 58 2.87 -9.10 34.63
CA GLY A 58 2.21 -9.96 33.64
C GLY A 58 1.94 -9.22 32.34
N GLY A 59 3.01 -8.71 31.73
CA GLY A 59 3.19 -8.19 30.38
C GLY A 59 1.97 -7.86 29.55
N ASN A 60 1.54 -6.62 29.52
CA ASN A 60 0.59 -6.20 28.51
C ASN A 60 1.29 -5.97 27.16
N ILE A 61 1.70 -7.07 26.52
CA ILE A 61 2.27 -7.12 25.18
C ILE A 61 1.30 -6.48 24.17
N THR A 62 -0.01 -6.55 24.45
CA THR A 62 -1.08 -5.99 23.61
C THR A 62 -0.92 -4.48 23.42
N LEU A 63 -0.53 -3.73 24.47
CA LEU A 63 -0.36 -2.28 24.37
C LEU A 63 0.82 -1.92 23.45
N LEU A 64 1.92 -2.65 23.54
CA LEU A 64 3.07 -2.48 22.65
C LEU A 64 2.73 -2.90 21.22
N THR A 65 1.98 -3.98 21.03
CA THR A 65 1.51 -4.43 19.72
C THR A 65 0.66 -3.34 19.08
N ASN A 66 -0.32 -2.79 19.78
CA ASN A 66 -1.18 -1.72 19.27
C ASN A 66 -0.39 -0.47 18.87
N LEU A 67 0.63 -0.11 19.65
CA LEU A 67 1.50 1.02 19.34
C LEU A 67 2.34 0.76 18.07
N CYS A 68 2.91 -0.44 17.93
CA CYS A 68 3.64 -0.85 16.74
C CYS A 68 2.74 -0.86 15.50
N GLU A 69 1.54 -1.42 15.62
CA GLU A 69 0.57 -1.45 14.51
C GLU A 69 0.15 -0.04 14.09
N LYS A 70 -0.14 0.83 15.05
CA LYS A 70 -0.46 2.23 14.76
C LYS A 70 0.67 2.95 14.03
N THR A 71 1.92 2.75 14.48
CA THR A 71 3.10 3.38 13.88
C THR A 71 3.33 2.87 12.45
N ARG A 72 3.15 1.57 12.21
CA ARG A 72 3.25 0.98 10.87
C ARG A 72 2.14 1.47 9.94
N ALA A 73 0.90 1.54 10.43
CA ALA A 73 -0.22 2.06 9.67
C ALA A 73 0.03 3.52 9.24
N GLU A 74 0.53 4.38 10.14
CA GLU A 74 0.87 5.76 9.82
C GLU A 74 1.97 5.86 8.74
N ALA A 75 3.04 5.06 8.85
CA ALA A 75 4.10 5.04 7.84
C ALA A 75 3.58 4.54 6.49
N PHE A 76 2.69 3.56 6.50
CA PHE A 76 2.06 3.03 5.29
C PHE A 76 1.17 4.08 4.61
N ASP A 77 0.31 4.74 5.36
CA ASP A 77 -0.57 5.79 4.83
C ASP A 77 0.23 6.95 4.22
N LEU A 78 1.34 7.35 4.85
CA LEU A 78 2.25 8.36 4.29
C LEU A 78 2.87 7.91 2.96
N MET A 79 3.24 6.64 2.83
CA MET A 79 3.73 6.07 1.56
C MET A 79 2.64 6.12 0.48
N LEU A 80 1.38 5.79 0.82
CA LEU A 80 0.25 5.82 -0.11
C LEU A 80 -0.10 7.25 -0.56
N GLN A 81 0.00 8.22 0.34
CA GLN A 81 -0.16 9.64 0.02
C GLN A 81 0.93 10.09 -0.96
N HIS A 82 2.19 9.78 -0.68
CA HIS A 82 3.30 10.11 -1.57
C HIS A 82 3.13 9.45 -2.96
N ALA A 83 2.66 8.21 -3.02
CA ALA A 83 2.37 7.54 -4.29
C ALA A 83 1.29 8.27 -5.09
N ALA A 84 0.21 8.71 -4.44
CA ALA A 84 -0.86 9.47 -5.08
C ALA A 84 -0.42 10.86 -5.54
N GLU A 85 0.43 11.56 -4.76
CA GLU A 85 0.99 12.88 -5.08
C GLU A 85 1.79 12.86 -6.39
N ILE A 86 2.54 11.79 -6.65
CA ILE A 86 3.31 11.64 -7.89
C ILE A 86 2.49 11.02 -9.04
N GLY A 87 1.18 10.82 -8.85
CA GLY A 87 0.25 10.35 -9.86
C GLY A 87 0.11 8.83 -9.97
N GLY A 88 0.55 8.09 -8.94
CA GLY A 88 0.36 6.63 -8.83
C GLY A 88 -1.07 6.27 -8.44
N ASN A 89 -1.52 5.11 -8.89
CA ASN A 89 -2.76 4.49 -8.46
C ASN A 89 -2.55 3.10 -7.85
N ALA A 90 -1.30 2.64 -7.78
CA ALA A 90 -0.90 1.41 -7.11
C ALA A 90 0.55 1.50 -6.59
N VAL A 91 0.89 0.63 -5.63
CA VAL A 91 2.26 0.45 -5.13
C VAL A 91 2.61 -1.03 -5.18
N VAL A 92 3.72 -1.36 -5.81
CA VAL A 92 4.26 -2.71 -5.90
C VAL A 92 5.56 -2.85 -5.12
N GLY A 93 5.88 -4.07 -4.70
CA GLY A 93 7.09 -4.34 -3.94
C GLY A 93 7.13 -3.64 -2.57
N ALA A 94 5.97 -3.42 -1.94
CA ALA A 94 5.89 -2.75 -0.65
C ALA A 94 6.64 -3.52 0.45
N ARG A 95 7.38 -2.81 1.29
CA ARG A 95 8.19 -3.33 2.40
C ARG A 95 8.10 -2.40 3.61
N TYR A 96 8.47 -2.95 4.76
CA TYR A 96 8.69 -2.21 6.00
C TYR A 96 10.10 -2.48 6.52
N ASP A 97 10.72 -1.44 7.02
CA ASP A 97 11.92 -1.51 7.84
C ASP A 97 11.69 -0.76 9.14
N ALA A 98 12.36 -1.21 10.21
CA ALA A 98 12.38 -0.52 11.49
C ALA A 98 13.81 -0.48 11.98
N THR A 99 14.32 0.72 12.27
CA THR A 99 15.71 0.94 12.66
C THR A 99 15.78 1.85 13.88
N GLU A 100 16.60 1.49 14.85
CA GLU A 100 16.97 2.40 15.94
C GLU A 100 18.00 3.39 15.43
N VAL A 101 17.59 4.64 15.20
CA VAL A 101 18.44 5.71 14.64
C VAL A 101 19.32 6.36 15.70
N MET A 102 18.91 6.30 16.96
CA MET A 102 19.69 6.65 18.15
C MET A 102 19.08 5.98 19.39
N GLN A 103 19.78 5.97 20.49
CA GLN A 103 19.32 5.31 21.71
C GLN A 103 17.90 5.76 22.08
N GLY A 104 16.95 4.84 22.03
CA GLY A 104 15.55 5.05 22.37
C GLY A 104 14.74 5.85 21.34
N VAL A 105 15.21 5.96 20.10
CA VAL A 105 14.50 6.56 19.00
C VAL A 105 14.45 5.58 17.82
N THR A 106 13.26 5.12 17.47
CA THR A 106 13.03 4.17 16.40
C THR A 106 12.36 4.86 15.22
N GLU A 107 12.90 4.63 14.03
CA GLU A 107 12.29 4.94 12.75
C GLU A 107 11.52 3.72 12.26
N VAL A 108 10.31 3.93 11.73
CA VAL A 108 9.58 2.97 10.92
C VAL A 108 9.45 3.54 9.53
N LEU A 109 9.97 2.81 8.57
CA LEU A 109 9.97 3.13 7.16
C LEU A 109 9.06 2.16 6.41
N ALA A 110 8.02 2.65 5.73
CA ALA A 110 7.30 1.94 4.70
C ALA A 110 7.77 2.44 3.34
N TYR A 111 8.08 1.55 2.40
CA TYR A 111 8.53 1.93 1.06
C TYR A 111 8.07 0.95 0.00
N GLY A 112 8.06 1.39 -1.25
CA GLY A 112 7.70 0.60 -2.40
C GLY A 112 7.88 1.38 -3.70
N THR A 113 7.42 0.82 -4.81
CA THR A 113 7.44 1.48 -6.11
C THR A 113 6.04 1.92 -6.50
N ALA A 114 5.83 3.22 -6.64
CA ALA A 114 4.59 3.75 -7.19
C ALA A 114 4.51 3.48 -8.69
N VAL A 115 3.37 2.98 -9.11
CA VAL A 115 3.06 2.66 -10.50
C VAL A 115 1.70 3.21 -10.90
N PHE A 116 1.52 3.43 -12.19
CA PHE A 116 0.21 3.61 -12.79
C PHE A 116 -0.18 2.31 -13.48
N VAL A 117 -1.28 1.72 -13.05
CA VAL A 117 -1.81 0.46 -13.58
C VAL A 117 -3.16 0.66 -14.23
N GLU A 118 -3.44 -0.18 -15.21
CA GLU A 118 -4.75 -0.34 -15.86
C GLU A 118 -5.20 -1.78 -15.74
N THR A 119 -6.51 -2.02 -15.78
CA THR A 119 -7.06 -3.37 -15.79
C THR A 119 -6.49 -4.16 -16.97
N ALA A 120 -5.92 -5.33 -16.71
CA ALA A 120 -5.46 -6.23 -17.74
C ALA A 120 -6.67 -6.72 -18.54
N LYS A 121 -6.65 -6.57 -19.88
CA LYS A 121 -7.69 -7.18 -20.73
C LYS A 121 -7.62 -8.70 -20.57
N PRO A 122 -8.76 -9.39 -20.43
CA PRO A 122 -8.74 -10.85 -20.38
C PRO A 122 -8.06 -11.41 -21.64
N VAL A 123 -7.15 -12.35 -21.43
CA VAL A 123 -6.38 -13.03 -22.52
C VAL A 123 -7.29 -13.65 -23.57
N TYR A 124 -8.56 -13.88 -23.25
CA TYR A 124 -9.56 -14.45 -24.14
C TYR A 124 -9.90 -13.53 -25.32
N GLU A 125 -9.96 -12.20 -25.14
CA GLU A 125 -10.28 -11.29 -26.24
C GLU A 125 -9.13 -11.15 -27.26
N SER A 126 -7.89 -11.25 -26.80
CA SER A 126 -6.73 -11.14 -27.70
C SER A 126 -6.56 -12.37 -28.62
N ARG A 127 -6.97 -13.57 -28.17
CA ARG A 127 -6.90 -14.79 -29.00
C ARG A 127 -7.98 -14.84 -30.09
N SER A 128 -9.19 -14.35 -29.83
CA SER A 128 -10.25 -14.30 -30.81
C SER A 128 -9.97 -13.28 -31.93
N GLN A 129 -9.29 -12.19 -31.63
CA GLN A 129 -8.86 -11.21 -32.63
C GLN A 129 -7.69 -11.70 -33.49
N VAL A 130 -6.73 -12.44 -32.91
CA VAL A 130 -5.58 -12.99 -33.66
C VAL A 130 -5.99 -14.16 -34.58
N LEU A 131 -7.00 -14.96 -34.19
CA LEU A 131 -7.44 -16.12 -34.93
C LEU A 131 -8.61 -15.84 -35.89
N GLY A 132 -9.14 -14.60 -35.94
CA GLY A 132 -10.25 -14.24 -36.83
C GLY A 132 -11.54 -15.00 -36.53
N LEU A 133 -11.65 -15.67 -35.38
CA LEU A 133 -12.81 -16.47 -35.03
C LEU A 133 -13.91 -15.56 -34.51
N ARG A 134 -14.99 -15.42 -35.26
CA ARG A 134 -16.23 -14.80 -34.79
C ARG A 134 -16.74 -15.57 -33.56
N SER A 135 -17.08 -14.84 -32.53
CA SER A 135 -17.76 -15.36 -31.35
C SER A 135 -18.99 -16.16 -31.75
N PRO A 136 -19.15 -17.43 -31.39
CA PRO A 136 -20.32 -18.22 -31.74
C PRO A 136 -21.58 -17.83 -30.94
N PHE A 137 -21.54 -16.81 -30.12
CA PHE A 137 -22.62 -16.45 -29.18
C PHE A 137 -23.51 -15.28 -29.62
N LEU A 138 -23.39 -14.76 -30.87
CA LEU A 138 -24.26 -13.70 -31.37
C LEU A 138 -25.01 -14.17 -32.62
N SER A 139 -25.91 -15.14 -32.47
CA SER A 139 -26.96 -15.45 -33.43
C SER A 139 -28.05 -16.27 -32.77
N PHE A 140 -28.80 -15.68 -31.87
CA PHE A 140 -30.18 -16.06 -31.66
C PHE A 140 -31.02 -14.97 -32.28
N GLY A 141 -31.36 -15.23 -33.55
CA GLY A 141 -32.29 -14.43 -34.31
C GLY A 141 -33.67 -14.44 -33.65
N SER A 142 -34.19 -13.25 -33.50
CA SER A 142 -35.64 -13.02 -33.46
C SER A 142 -36.28 -13.72 -34.67
N SER A 143 -37.11 -14.70 -34.44
CA SER A 143 -38.07 -15.19 -35.43
C SER A 143 -39.47 -14.96 -34.89
N ASP A 144 -40.13 -14.06 -35.60
CA ASP A 144 -41.56 -13.81 -35.53
C ASP A 144 -42.41 -15.08 -35.55
N ARG A 145 -43.41 -15.14 -34.68
CA ARG A 145 -44.85 -15.32 -35.05
C ARG A 145 -45.71 -15.11 -33.83
#